data_e460650e660dc1f3fbc0bac0900caa37
#
_entry.id   e460650e660dc1f3fbc0bac0900caa37
#
_cell.length_a   1.000
_cell.length_b   1.000
_cell.length_c   1.000
_cell.angle_alpha   90.00
_cell.angle_beta   90.00
_cell.angle_gamma   90.00
#
_symmetry.space_group_name_H-M   'P 1'
#
loop_
_entity.id
_entity.type
_entity.pdbx_description
1 polymer ?
#
loop_
_entity_poly.entity_id
_entity_poly.type
_entity_poly.pdbx_seq_one_letter_code
_entity_poly.pdbx_strand_id
1 'polypeptide(L)'
;MIAPSMTWAATTSGSKTTKKVVKKTVTIETSRGTVKKTVTSGNTIILPGDVNGNGYTFMGWSTIKNQQCNPMYQAYERLKVTENAHLYPVKYKWNQEPDIYTGNFADSVDKYEKIIFVGDSRTAMLRSTLQKQCGSRLFDKVGFVCKSGEGLSWMKNEGEKLLLQEINKEDDSTRPIAVIFNLGVNDLIHRNGNGISYDSVSTEYASYMNGLSRKLTTRNCELFYMSVNPCNTAMKPTRKESEIRGFNNRLKKKLNGNFTWINSYSYLMRCGYTSKCEFRNYTDDGLHYSMRTYKRIYAYAI
;
A
#
# COMPACT_ATOMS: atom_id res chain seq x y z
N MET A 1 -39.61 81.88 -2.06
CA MET A 1 -38.31 81.69 -1.40
C MET A 1 -38.29 80.26 -0.88
N ILE A 2 -37.59 79.36 -1.51
CA ILE A 2 -37.49 77.96 -1.17
C ILE A 2 -36.03 77.76 -0.73
N ALA A 3 -35.80 77.34 0.49
CA ALA A 3 -34.45 77.05 1.02
C ALA A 3 -34.01 75.67 0.61
N PRO A 4 -32.70 75.47 0.30
CA PRO A 4 -32.19 74.13 -0.08
C PRO A 4 -31.85 73.32 1.17
N SER A 5 -32.30 72.08 1.21
CA SER A 5 -31.96 71.08 2.23
C SER A 5 -30.55 70.52 1.97
N MET A 6 -29.67 70.69 2.96
CA MET A 6 -28.36 70.01 2.95
C MET A 6 -28.52 68.54 3.43
N THR A 7 -28.20 67.59 2.57
CA THR A 7 -28.04 66.20 2.90
C THR A 7 -26.59 65.95 3.38
N TRP A 8 -26.45 65.52 4.59
CA TRP A 8 -25.17 65.00 5.11
C TRP A 8 -24.94 63.57 4.63
N ALA A 9 -23.86 63.38 3.89
CA ALA A 9 -23.36 62.03 3.55
C ALA A 9 -22.64 61.46 4.76
N ALA A 10 -23.18 60.37 5.30
CA ALA A 10 -22.50 59.60 6.35
C ALA A 10 -21.35 58.81 5.74
N THR A 11 -20.11 59.19 6.04
CA THR A 11 -18.92 58.39 5.73
C THR A 11 -18.88 57.19 6.65
N THR A 12 -19.26 56.03 6.12
CA THR A 12 -19.03 54.74 6.81
C THR A 12 -17.53 54.39 6.73
N SER A 13 -16.82 54.61 7.82
CA SER A 13 -15.45 54.12 8.01
C SER A 13 -15.50 52.58 8.12
N GLY A 14 -15.25 51.90 7.03
CA GLY A 14 -15.09 50.45 7.00
C GLY A 14 -13.85 50.07 7.84
N SER A 15 -14.07 49.58 9.03
CA SER A 15 -13.03 48.97 9.87
C SER A 15 -12.52 47.71 9.11
N LYS A 16 -11.34 47.79 8.50
CA LYS A 16 -10.60 46.63 7.99
C LYS A 16 -10.14 45.80 9.18
N THR A 17 -10.94 44.84 9.59
CA THR A 17 -10.51 43.80 10.55
C THR A 17 -9.38 43.00 9.89
N THR A 18 -8.14 43.36 10.18
CA THR A 18 -6.96 42.56 9.83
C THR A 18 -7.06 41.22 10.53
N LYS A 19 -7.41 40.16 9.80
CA LYS A 19 -7.40 38.80 10.36
C LYS A 19 -5.98 38.51 10.89
N LYS A 20 -5.86 38.33 12.19
CA LYS A 20 -4.59 38.01 12.85
C LYS A 20 -4.05 36.71 12.25
N VAL A 21 -2.91 36.78 11.60
CA VAL A 21 -2.23 35.60 11.03
C VAL A 21 -1.72 34.74 12.18
N VAL A 22 -2.30 33.58 12.35
CA VAL A 22 -1.88 32.61 13.37
C VAL A 22 -0.80 31.70 12.79
N LYS A 23 0.38 31.72 13.39
CA LYS A 23 1.49 30.82 13.02
C LYS A 23 1.44 29.55 13.89
N LYS A 24 1.79 28.41 13.30
CA LYS A 24 1.90 27.11 13.94
C LYS A 24 3.26 26.51 13.66
N THR A 25 3.80 25.78 14.63
CA THR A 25 5.11 25.14 14.53
C THR A 25 4.98 23.64 14.60
N VAL A 26 5.61 22.95 13.63
CA VAL A 26 5.79 21.51 13.64
C VAL A 26 7.26 21.23 13.95
N THR A 27 7.50 20.54 15.06
CA THR A 27 8.83 20.06 15.46
C THR A 27 8.97 18.61 15.03
N ILE A 28 10.04 18.25 14.32
CA ILE A 28 10.26 16.92 13.73
C ILE A 28 11.60 16.41 14.23
N GLU A 29 11.59 15.32 14.99
CA GLU A 29 12.80 14.64 15.48
C GLU A 29 13.34 13.69 14.41
N THR A 30 14.46 14.03 13.79
CA THR A 30 15.10 13.17 12.80
C THR A 30 16.37 12.53 13.38
N SER A 31 16.90 11.50 12.71
CA SER A 31 18.21 10.91 13.05
C SER A 31 19.38 11.90 12.93
N ARG A 32 19.17 13.05 12.24
CA ARG A 32 20.18 14.10 12.05
C ARG A 32 19.96 15.31 12.96
N GLY A 33 18.98 15.24 13.87
CA GLY A 33 18.61 16.31 14.79
C GLY A 33 17.16 16.80 14.60
N THR A 34 16.82 17.81 15.37
CA THR A 34 15.46 18.37 15.39
C THR A 34 15.26 19.43 14.30
N VAL A 35 14.25 19.27 13.48
CA VAL A 35 13.83 20.23 12.47
C VAL A 35 12.56 20.94 12.93
N LYS A 36 12.55 22.28 12.93
CA LYS A 36 11.35 23.08 13.22
C LYS A 36 10.87 23.80 11.98
N LYS A 37 9.57 23.65 11.65
CA LYS A 37 8.91 24.35 10.55
C LYS A 37 7.75 25.18 11.09
N THR A 38 7.82 26.50 10.94
CA THR A 38 6.75 27.42 11.34
C THR A 38 6.03 27.95 10.11
N VAL A 39 4.72 27.73 10.04
CA VAL A 39 3.88 28.14 8.91
C VAL A 39 2.59 28.80 9.39
N THR A 40 1.92 29.54 8.52
CA THR A 40 0.57 30.04 8.78
C THR A 40 -0.39 28.86 8.96
N SER A 41 -1.25 28.93 9.96
CA SER A 41 -2.27 27.91 10.21
C SER A 41 -3.11 27.63 8.97
N GLY A 42 -3.27 26.36 8.62
CA GLY A 42 -3.93 25.91 7.40
C GLY A 42 -2.99 25.65 6.21
N ASN A 43 -1.75 26.14 6.26
CA ASN A 43 -0.77 25.85 5.22
C ASN A 43 -0.25 24.41 5.34
N THR A 44 0.33 23.93 4.24
CA THR A 44 0.85 22.57 4.13
C THR A 44 2.37 22.55 4.17
N ILE A 45 2.93 21.59 4.88
CA ILE A 45 4.37 21.24 4.81
C ILE A 45 4.53 19.86 4.19
N ILE A 46 5.70 19.62 3.60
CA ILE A 46 6.12 18.27 3.22
C ILE A 46 6.97 17.72 4.36
N LEU A 47 6.58 16.54 4.86
CA LEU A 47 7.34 15.84 5.88
C LEU A 47 8.64 15.29 5.29
N PRO A 48 9.78 15.37 6.00
CA PRO A 48 11.02 14.78 5.51
C PRO A 48 10.96 13.25 5.54
N GLY A 49 11.85 12.60 4.78
CA GLY A 49 12.24 11.23 5.07
C GLY A 49 13.24 11.20 6.23
N ASP A 50 13.43 10.03 6.83
CA ASP A 50 14.53 9.77 7.74
C ASP A 50 15.34 8.57 7.24
N VAL A 51 16.54 8.35 7.78
CA VAL A 51 17.42 7.28 7.30
C VAL A 51 17.12 5.95 7.98
N ASN A 52 17.22 4.90 7.21
CA ASN A 52 17.37 3.55 7.74
C ASN A 52 18.81 3.38 8.24
N GLY A 53 18.98 2.72 9.37
CA GLY A 53 20.33 2.52 9.91
C GLY A 53 20.37 1.39 10.93
N ASN A 54 21.52 0.73 11.06
CA ASN A 54 21.86 -0.24 12.13
C ASN A 54 20.70 -1.21 12.51
N GLY A 55 20.09 -1.84 11.51
CA GLY A 55 19.01 -2.81 11.73
C GLY A 55 17.63 -2.21 11.97
N TYR A 56 17.47 -0.91 11.81
CA TYR A 56 16.16 -0.24 11.86
C TYR A 56 15.70 0.21 10.48
N THR A 57 14.39 0.10 10.23
CA THR A 57 13.72 0.71 9.09
C THR A 57 12.87 1.86 9.58
N PHE A 58 13.03 3.03 8.95
CA PHE A 58 12.14 4.17 9.18
C PHE A 58 10.80 3.92 8.49
N MET A 59 9.72 4.04 9.26
CA MET A 59 8.37 3.74 8.80
C MET A 59 7.54 4.99 8.48
N GLY A 60 7.89 6.14 9.04
CA GLY A 60 7.12 7.36 8.97
C GLY A 60 7.12 8.12 10.29
N TRP A 61 6.16 8.98 10.50
CA TRP A 61 6.08 9.92 11.61
C TRP A 61 4.85 9.67 12.48
N SER A 62 4.97 9.93 13.77
CA SER A 62 3.87 9.88 14.73
C SER A 62 3.97 11.01 15.75
N THR A 63 2.84 11.43 16.30
CA THR A 63 2.82 12.31 17.47
C THR A 63 3.09 11.56 18.77
N ILE A 64 3.10 10.24 18.73
CA ILE A 64 3.37 9.36 19.88
C ILE A 64 4.85 9.01 19.89
N LYS A 65 5.54 9.40 20.95
CA LYS A 65 6.97 9.07 21.15
C LYS A 65 7.14 7.55 21.32
N ASN A 66 8.20 7.01 20.72
CA ASN A 66 8.56 5.58 20.79
C ASN A 66 7.52 4.61 20.18
N GLN A 67 6.63 5.09 19.32
CA GLN A 67 5.75 4.21 18.57
C GLN A 67 6.57 3.29 17.64
N GLN A 68 6.31 1.98 17.69
CA GLN A 68 7.12 0.99 16.99
C GLN A 68 6.52 0.54 15.65
N CYS A 69 5.27 0.86 15.38
CA CYS A 69 4.57 0.48 14.15
C CYS A 69 3.40 1.43 13.87
N ASN A 70 2.80 1.31 12.69
CA ASN A 70 1.62 2.07 12.26
C ASN A 70 1.84 3.60 12.36
N PRO A 71 2.76 4.19 11.58
CA PRO A 71 2.98 5.63 11.59
C PRO A 71 1.69 6.37 11.22
N MET A 72 1.50 7.55 11.81
CA MET A 72 0.36 8.43 11.49
C MET A 72 0.53 9.09 10.12
N TYR A 73 1.78 9.39 9.77
CA TYR A 73 2.15 10.06 8.52
C TYR A 73 3.31 9.35 7.86
N GLN A 74 3.31 9.32 6.53
CA GLN A 74 4.40 8.75 5.75
C GLN A 74 5.54 9.76 5.52
N ALA A 75 6.72 9.26 5.15
CA ALA A 75 7.76 10.09 4.58
C ALA A 75 7.23 10.84 3.35
N TYR A 76 7.63 12.10 3.20
CA TYR A 76 7.24 12.98 2.08
C TYR A 76 5.75 13.27 1.95
N GLU A 77 4.94 12.86 2.92
CA GLU A 77 3.51 13.19 2.98
C GLU A 77 3.30 14.70 3.18
N ARG A 78 2.22 15.22 2.60
CA ARG A 78 1.77 16.61 2.77
C ARG A 78 0.92 16.72 4.03
N LEU A 79 1.46 17.37 5.06
CA LEU A 79 0.76 17.63 6.32
C LEU A 79 0.15 19.04 6.31
N LYS A 80 -1.17 19.14 6.40
CA LYS A 80 -1.87 20.40 6.65
C LYS A 80 -1.72 20.78 8.12
N VAL A 81 -1.10 21.92 8.40
CA VAL A 81 -0.76 22.34 9.77
C VAL A 81 -1.84 23.25 10.32
N THR A 82 -2.69 22.74 11.19
CA THR A 82 -3.76 23.50 11.87
C THR A 82 -3.44 23.79 13.33
N GLU A 83 -2.49 23.07 13.91
CA GLU A 83 -2.04 23.18 15.29
C GLU A 83 -0.54 22.98 15.42
N ASN A 84 0.03 23.26 16.59
CA ASN A 84 1.42 22.89 16.87
C ASN A 84 1.51 21.37 17.02
N ALA A 85 2.54 20.77 16.44
CA ALA A 85 2.75 19.33 16.51
C ALA A 85 4.22 19.00 16.79
N HIS A 86 4.44 17.89 17.50
CA HIS A 86 5.74 17.27 17.67
C HIS A 86 5.69 15.90 17.03
N LEU A 87 6.53 15.67 16.04
CA LEU A 87 6.59 14.43 15.28
C LEU A 87 7.85 13.64 15.62
N TYR A 88 7.67 12.41 15.98
CA TYR A 88 8.71 11.43 16.29
C TYR A 88 8.83 10.41 15.18
N PRO A 89 10.05 9.93 14.87
CA PRO A 89 10.22 8.87 13.88
C PRO A 89 9.69 7.55 14.42
N VAL A 90 8.88 6.89 13.61
CA VAL A 90 8.49 5.50 13.86
C VAL A 90 9.54 4.62 13.21
N LYS A 91 10.28 3.85 14.01
CA LYS A 91 11.36 2.97 13.58
C LYS A 91 11.08 1.54 14.03
N TYR A 92 11.19 0.61 13.11
CA TYR A 92 11.02 -0.80 13.40
C TYR A 92 12.34 -1.54 13.22
N LYS A 93 12.74 -2.32 14.24
CA LYS A 93 13.93 -3.14 14.19
C LYS A 93 13.61 -4.50 13.60
N TRP A 94 14.28 -4.88 12.54
CA TRP A 94 14.26 -6.24 12.02
C TRP A 94 15.19 -7.12 12.83
N ASN A 95 14.64 -8.11 13.51
CA ASN A 95 15.45 -9.04 14.29
C ASN A 95 16.10 -10.10 13.39
N GLN A 96 15.39 -10.54 12.36
CA GLN A 96 15.91 -11.47 11.36
C GLN A 96 15.22 -11.25 10.02
N GLU A 97 15.94 -11.44 8.94
CA GLU A 97 15.32 -11.63 7.64
C GLU A 97 14.83 -13.07 7.53
N PRO A 98 13.60 -13.28 7.03
CA PRO A 98 13.19 -14.64 6.73
C PRO A 98 14.15 -15.22 5.70
N ASP A 99 14.73 -16.34 6.05
CA ASP A 99 15.55 -17.12 5.12
C ASP A 99 14.60 -18.00 4.29
N ILE A 100 14.42 -17.63 3.04
CA ILE A 100 13.58 -18.40 2.11
C ILE A 100 14.21 -19.72 1.68
N TYR A 101 15.43 -20.02 2.18
CA TYR A 101 16.13 -21.29 1.93
C TYR A 101 16.11 -22.24 3.12
N THR A 102 15.67 -21.80 4.30
CA THR A 102 15.60 -22.69 5.48
C THR A 102 14.31 -23.51 5.45
N GLY A 103 14.40 -24.73 5.92
CA GLY A 103 13.44 -25.82 5.78
C GLY A 103 11.98 -25.55 6.20
N ASN A 104 11.70 -24.44 6.90
CA ASN A 104 10.32 -24.06 7.26
C ASN A 104 9.44 -23.68 6.06
N PHE A 105 10.05 -23.33 4.92
CA PHE A 105 9.31 -23.09 3.68
C PHE A 105 9.03 -24.35 2.88
N ALA A 106 9.91 -25.34 2.98
CA ALA A 106 9.70 -26.63 2.34
C ALA A 106 8.41 -27.27 2.82
N ASP A 107 8.15 -27.25 4.13
CA ASP A 107 6.96 -27.87 4.74
C ASP A 107 5.66 -27.19 4.28
N SER A 108 5.65 -25.87 4.13
CA SER A 108 4.48 -25.12 3.63
C SER A 108 4.23 -25.35 2.14
N VAL A 109 5.32 -25.43 1.35
CA VAL A 109 5.27 -25.68 -0.08
C VAL A 109 4.89 -27.13 -0.37
N ASP A 110 5.32 -28.08 0.46
CA ASP A 110 5.02 -29.51 0.28
C ASP A 110 3.55 -29.87 0.51
N LYS A 111 2.80 -29.02 1.22
CA LYS A 111 1.34 -29.17 1.35
C LYS A 111 0.64 -29.04 -0.01
N TYR A 112 1.17 -28.21 -0.90
CA TYR A 112 0.57 -27.89 -2.20
C TYR A 112 1.31 -28.59 -3.34
N GLU A 113 0.57 -28.93 -4.39
CA GLU A 113 1.20 -29.33 -5.63
C GLU A 113 1.89 -28.12 -6.27
N LYS A 114 1.21 -26.96 -6.26
CA LYS A 114 1.73 -25.72 -6.78
C LYS A 114 1.17 -24.52 -6.00
N ILE A 115 1.94 -23.46 -5.92
CA ILE A 115 1.50 -22.17 -5.42
C ILE A 115 1.51 -21.18 -6.58
N ILE A 116 0.36 -20.59 -6.94
CA ILE A 116 0.23 -19.64 -8.04
C ILE A 116 -0.06 -18.25 -7.50
N PHE A 117 0.86 -17.31 -7.75
CA PHE A 117 0.63 -15.89 -7.46
C PHE A 117 -0.03 -15.21 -8.65
N VAL A 118 -1.16 -14.54 -8.41
CA VAL A 118 -1.94 -13.81 -9.41
C VAL A 118 -1.92 -12.33 -9.08
N GLY A 119 -1.46 -11.47 -9.99
CA GLY A 119 -1.38 -10.06 -9.67
C GLY A 119 -0.88 -9.12 -10.76
N ASP A 120 -0.48 -7.94 -10.32
CA ASP A 120 -0.01 -6.84 -11.16
C ASP A 120 1.54 -6.73 -11.21
N SER A 121 2.06 -5.52 -11.43
CA SER A 121 3.51 -5.25 -11.46
C SER A 121 4.23 -5.66 -10.17
N ARG A 122 3.56 -5.58 -9.02
CA ARG A 122 4.15 -6.01 -7.73
C ARG A 122 4.36 -7.52 -7.70
N THR A 123 3.43 -8.29 -8.25
CA THR A 123 3.60 -9.74 -8.43
C THR A 123 4.66 -10.06 -9.47
N ALA A 124 4.76 -9.29 -10.56
CA ALA A 124 5.84 -9.44 -11.52
C ALA A 124 7.22 -9.14 -10.90
N MET A 125 7.31 -8.15 -10.03
CA MET A 125 8.55 -7.83 -9.30
C MET A 125 8.89 -8.90 -8.25
N LEU A 126 7.88 -9.47 -7.58
CA LEU A 126 8.04 -10.63 -6.71
C LEU A 126 8.66 -11.80 -7.49
N ARG A 127 8.08 -12.17 -8.65
CA ARG A 127 8.63 -13.20 -9.54
C ARG A 127 10.10 -12.93 -9.85
N SER A 128 10.43 -11.72 -10.32
CA SER A 128 11.80 -11.35 -10.66
C SER A 128 12.76 -11.41 -9.47
N THR A 129 12.27 -11.07 -8.26
CA THR A 129 13.07 -11.20 -7.02
C THR A 129 13.40 -12.65 -6.74
N LEU A 130 12.40 -13.52 -6.78
CA LEU A 130 12.59 -14.94 -6.50
C LEU A 130 13.49 -15.61 -7.55
N GLN A 131 13.34 -15.27 -8.83
CA GLN A 131 14.21 -15.74 -9.90
C GLN A 131 15.69 -15.42 -9.64
N LYS A 132 15.98 -14.22 -9.15
CA LYS A 132 17.35 -13.80 -8.86
C LYS A 132 17.93 -14.43 -7.60
N GLN A 133 17.08 -14.73 -6.61
CA GLN A 133 17.51 -15.07 -5.25
C GLN A 133 17.37 -16.56 -4.90
N CYS A 134 16.49 -17.29 -5.58
CA CYS A 134 16.05 -18.62 -5.13
C CYS A 134 16.36 -19.77 -6.08
N GLY A 135 16.90 -19.50 -7.27
CA GLY A 135 17.24 -20.56 -8.24
C GLY A 135 16.03 -21.31 -8.84
N SER A 136 16.30 -22.30 -9.66
CA SER A 136 15.28 -22.99 -10.48
C SER A 136 14.29 -23.85 -9.67
N ARG A 137 14.74 -24.50 -8.59
CA ARG A 137 13.89 -25.43 -7.82
C ARG A 137 12.61 -24.80 -7.27
N LEU A 138 12.64 -23.49 -6.95
CA LEU A 138 11.44 -22.81 -6.48
C LEU A 138 10.38 -22.68 -7.57
N PHE A 139 10.80 -22.50 -8.81
CA PHE A 139 9.90 -22.31 -9.95
C PHE A 139 9.18 -23.59 -10.39
N ASP A 140 9.65 -24.76 -9.97
CA ASP A 140 8.93 -26.00 -10.16
C ASP A 140 7.64 -26.04 -9.32
N LYS A 141 7.64 -25.36 -8.17
CA LYS A 141 6.52 -25.32 -7.21
C LYS A 141 5.75 -23.99 -7.18
N VAL A 142 6.28 -22.93 -7.80
CA VAL A 142 5.68 -21.58 -7.73
C VAL A 142 5.43 -21.04 -9.13
N GLY A 143 4.16 -20.84 -9.48
CA GLY A 143 3.70 -20.22 -10.72
C GLY A 143 3.34 -18.74 -10.54
N PHE A 144 3.32 -18.01 -11.66
CA PHE A 144 2.96 -16.59 -11.68
C PHE A 144 2.07 -16.26 -12.87
N VAL A 145 0.89 -15.71 -12.58
CA VAL A 145 -0.04 -15.13 -13.56
C VAL A 145 -0.12 -13.64 -13.27
N CYS A 146 0.65 -12.84 -13.98
CA CYS A 146 0.75 -11.42 -13.65
C CYS A 146 1.03 -10.54 -14.88
N LYS A 147 0.51 -9.31 -14.85
CA LYS A 147 0.73 -8.30 -15.87
C LYS A 147 0.88 -6.91 -15.25
N SER A 148 1.94 -6.21 -15.61
CA SER A 148 2.25 -4.89 -15.05
C SER A 148 1.21 -3.84 -15.47
N GLY A 149 0.81 -2.99 -14.51
CA GLY A 149 -0.13 -1.89 -14.77
C GLY A 149 -1.62 -2.30 -14.77
N GLU A 150 -1.90 -3.58 -14.58
CA GLU A 150 -3.23 -4.15 -14.73
C GLU A 150 -3.99 -4.30 -13.39
N GLY A 151 -5.30 -4.52 -13.51
CA GLY A 151 -6.22 -4.70 -12.39
C GLY A 151 -7.36 -5.66 -12.72
N LEU A 152 -8.54 -5.35 -12.19
CA LEU A 152 -9.71 -6.25 -12.32
C LEU A 152 -10.15 -6.46 -13.77
N SER A 153 -10.08 -5.42 -14.60
CA SER A 153 -10.45 -5.53 -16.03
C SER A 153 -9.61 -6.58 -16.76
N TRP A 154 -8.29 -6.53 -16.57
CA TRP A 154 -7.40 -7.54 -17.12
C TRP A 154 -7.72 -8.94 -16.58
N MET A 155 -7.95 -9.05 -15.27
CA MET A 155 -8.27 -10.34 -14.66
C MET A 155 -9.51 -10.99 -15.27
N LYS A 156 -10.55 -10.18 -15.57
CA LYS A 156 -11.79 -10.64 -16.24
C LYS A 156 -11.56 -11.06 -17.70
N ASN A 157 -10.75 -10.31 -18.43
CA ASN A 157 -10.63 -10.45 -19.88
C ASN A 157 -9.54 -11.46 -20.30
N GLU A 158 -8.48 -11.59 -19.51
CA GLU A 158 -7.28 -12.34 -19.87
C GLU A 158 -6.74 -13.19 -18.72
N GLY A 159 -6.66 -12.60 -17.52
CA GLY A 159 -6.00 -13.20 -16.34
C GLY A 159 -6.64 -14.52 -15.89
N GLU A 160 -7.98 -14.63 -15.92
CA GLU A 160 -8.70 -15.86 -15.58
C GLU A 160 -8.31 -17.00 -16.51
N LYS A 161 -8.26 -16.75 -17.83
CA LYS A 161 -7.86 -17.75 -18.81
C LYS A 161 -6.43 -18.25 -18.56
N LEU A 162 -5.50 -17.32 -18.31
CA LEU A 162 -4.11 -17.66 -18.02
C LEU A 162 -3.98 -18.46 -16.72
N LEU A 163 -4.76 -18.10 -15.69
CA LEU A 163 -4.79 -18.84 -14.43
C LEU A 163 -5.29 -20.27 -14.63
N LEU A 164 -6.38 -20.45 -15.36
CA LEU A 164 -6.92 -21.78 -15.64
C LEU A 164 -5.94 -22.62 -16.46
N GLN A 165 -5.22 -22.03 -17.39
CA GLN A 165 -4.15 -22.70 -18.14
C GLN A 165 -3.00 -23.15 -17.23
N GLU A 166 -2.64 -22.32 -16.23
CA GLU A 166 -1.58 -22.67 -15.29
C GLU A 166 -2.02 -23.80 -14.34
N ILE A 167 -3.27 -23.78 -13.87
CA ILE A 167 -3.85 -24.82 -13.02
C ILE A 167 -3.93 -26.17 -13.79
N ASN A 168 -4.36 -26.15 -15.04
CA ASN A 168 -4.53 -27.36 -15.84
C ASN A 168 -3.22 -28.09 -16.17
N LYS A 169 -2.06 -27.49 -15.94
CA LYS A 169 -0.77 -28.18 -16.07
C LYS A 169 -0.55 -29.24 -14.97
N GLU A 170 -1.30 -29.13 -13.88
CA GLU A 170 -1.16 -29.98 -12.68
C GLU A 170 -2.41 -30.86 -12.45
N ASP A 171 -3.15 -31.19 -13.50
CA ASP A 171 -4.50 -31.79 -13.44
C ASP A 171 -4.53 -33.21 -12.81
N ASP A 172 -3.39 -33.90 -12.74
CA ASP A 172 -3.29 -35.27 -12.21
C ASP A 172 -2.91 -35.32 -10.71
N SER A 173 -2.75 -34.19 -10.06
CA SER A 173 -2.30 -34.15 -8.67
C SER A 173 -3.45 -34.31 -7.68
N THR A 174 -3.22 -35.14 -6.66
CA THR A 174 -4.11 -35.29 -5.49
C THR A 174 -3.95 -34.16 -4.48
N ARG A 175 -2.82 -33.42 -4.54
CA ARG A 175 -2.56 -32.29 -3.65
C ARG A 175 -3.23 -31.02 -4.15
N PRO A 176 -3.71 -30.15 -3.28
CA PRO A 176 -4.35 -28.91 -3.70
C PRO A 176 -3.34 -27.94 -4.32
N ILE A 177 -3.84 -27.01 -5.15
CA ILE A 177 -3.11 -25.86 -5.67
C ILE A 177 -3.48 -24.64 -4.82
N ALA A 178 -2.48 -23.94 -4.27
CA ALA A 178 -2.72 -22.65 -3.62
C ALA A 178 -2.75 -21.54 -4.66
N VAL A 179 -3.83 -20.73 -4.70
CA VAL A 179 -3.92 -19.56 -5.57
C VAL A 179 -3.99 -18.30 -4.73
N ILE A 180 -2.96 -17.46 -4.84
CA ILE A 180 -2.79 -16.24 -4.03
C ILE A 180 -3.00 -15.01 -4.93
N PHE A 181 -4.11 -14.31 -4.76
CA PHE A 181 -4.43 -13.08 -5.49
C PHE A 181 -3.86 -11.86 -4.77
N ASN A 182 -3.20 -10.96 -5.51
CA ASN A 182 -2.73 -9.66 -5.04
C ASN A 182 -2.94 -8.60 -6.12
N LEU A 183 -4.18 -8.17 -6.29
CA LEU A 183 -4.65 -7.17 -7.26
C LEU A 183 -5.31 -6.00 -6.54
N GLY A 184 -5.53 -4.88 -7.23
CA GLY A 184 -6.34 -3.75 -6.79
C GLY A 184 -5.60 -2.42 -6.69
N VAL A 185 -4.27 -2.41 -6.58
CA VAL A 185 -3.53 -1.14 -6.46
C VAL A 185 -3.67 -0.26 -7.70
N ASN A 186 -3.85 -0.85 -8.87
CA ASN A 186 -4.02 -0.12 -10.13
C ASN A 186 -5.45 0.37 -10.34
N ASP A 187 -6.43 -0.27 -9.72
CA ASP A 187 -7.84 0.17 -9.73
C ASP A 187 -8.11 1.31 -8.75
N LEU A 188 -7.17 1.59 -7.83
CA LEU A 188 -7.22 2.69 -6.87
C LEU A 188 -6.42 3.93 -7.33
N ILE A 189 -6.23 4.10 -8.65
CA ILE A 189 -5.53 5.25 -9.21
C ILE A 189 -6.49 6.43 -9.35
N HIS A 190 -6.14 7.56 -8.73
CA HIS A 190 -6.79 8.84 -8.99
C HIS A 190 -6.31 9.41 -10.31
N ARG A 191 -7.20 9.52 -11.29
CA ARG A 191 -6.93 10.18 -12.58
C ARG A 191 -7.65 11.51 -12.61
N ASN A 192 -6.94 12.58 -12.99
CA ASN A 192 -7.52 13.92 -13.25
C ASN A 192 -8.32 14.51 -12.06
N GLY A 193 -7.90 14.25 -10.83
CA GLY A 193 -8.55 14.81 -9.65
C GLY A 193 -9.88 14.15 -9.25
N ASN A 194 -10.41 13.23 -10.05
CA ASN A 194 -11.61 12.49 -9.71
C ASN A 194 -11.28 11.39 -8.69
N GLY A 195 -11.90 11.46 -7.52
CA GLY A 195 -11.79 10.44 -6.49
C GLY A 195 -12.37 9.11 -6.96
N ILE A 196 -11.67 8.02 -6.64
CA ILE A 196 -12.20 6.68 -6.85
C ILE A 196 -12.90 6.24 -5.58
N SER A 197 -14.13 5.76 -5.72
CA SER A 197 -14.81 5.12 -4.60
C SER A 197 -14.21 3.73 -4.36
N TYR A 198 -13.35 3.60 -3.36
CA TYR A 198 -12.81 2.30 -2.95
C TYR A 198 -13.93 1.31 -2.55
N ASP A 199 -15.10 1.81 -2.16
CA ASP A 199 -16.25 0.98 -1.83
C ASP A 199 -16.86 0.33 -3.08
N SER A 200 -17.04 1.11 -4.15
CA SER A 200 -17.49 0.61 -5.44
C SER A 200 -16.50 -0.40 -6.01
N VAL A 201 -15.22 -0.04 -6.05
CA VAL A 201 -14.15 -0.93 -6.55
C VAL A 201 -14.11 -2.24 -5.75
N SER A 202 -14.17 -2.18 -4.40
CA SER A 202 -14.17 -3.38 -3.57
C SER A 202 -15.40 -4.26 -3.77
N THR A 203 -16.55 -3.67 -4.10
CA THR A 203 -17.78 -4.40 -4.40
C THR A 203 -17.65 -5.17 -5.72
N GLU A 204 -17.12 -4.50 -6.74
CA GLU A 204 -16.89 -5.13 -8.04
C GLU A 204 -15.86 -6.26 -7.95
N TYR A 205 -14.77 -6.04 -7.21
CA TYR A 205 -13.79 -7.09 -6.91
C TYR A 205 -14.42 -8.29 -6.22
N ALA A 206 -15.15 -8.06 -5.14
CA ALA A 206 -15.79 -9.14 -4.39
C ALA A 206 -16.78 -9.94 -5.23
N SER A 207 -17.61 -9.25 -6.02
CA SER A 207 -18.57 -9.91 -6.92
C SER A 207 -17.86 -10.85 -7.90
N TYR A 208 -16.83 -10.36 -8.58
CA TYR A 208 -16.07 -11.16 -9.53
C TYR A 208 -15.31 -12.32 -8.84
N MET A 209 -14.57 -12.02 -7.77
CA MET A 209 -13.76 -13.03 -7.07
C MET A 209 -14.62 -14.12 -6.46
N ASN A 210 -15.78 -13.78 -5.89
CA ASN A 210 -16.72 -14.76 -5.36
C ASN A 210 -17.31 -15.66 -6.48
N GLY A 211 -17.51 -15.11 -7.68
CA GLY A 211 -17.89 -15.89 -8.86
C GLY A 211 -16.77 -16.85 -9.30
N LEU A 212 -15.55 -16.33 -9.39
CA LEU A 212 -14.36 -17.09 -9.79
C LEU A 212 -14.05 -18.20 -8.77
N SER A 213 -14.21 -17.93 -7.48
CA SER A 213 -13.90 -18.91 -6.42
C SER A 213 -14.67 -20.23 -6.60
N ARG A 214 -15.92 -20.17 -7.05
CA ARG A 214 -16.74 -21.37 -7.30
C ARG A 214 -16.14 -22.25 -8.41
N LYS A 215 -15.54 -21.65 -9.42
CA LYS A 215 -14.87 -22.37 -10.50
C LYS A 215 -13.55 -23.00 -10.05
N LEU A 216 -12.82 -22.30 -9.18
CA LEU A 216 -11.50 -22.75 -8.74
C LEU A 216 -11.58 -23.83 -7.64
N THR A 217 -12.54 -23.73 -6.73
CA THR A 217 -12.70 -24.75 -5.68
C THR A 217 -13.10 -26.13 -6.25
N THR A 218 -13.79 -26.18 -7.38
CA THR A 218 -14.08 -27.45 -8.08
C THR A 218 -12.83 -28.07 -8.74
N ARG A 219 -11.71 -27.34 -8.78
CA ARG A 219 -10.42 -27.78 -9.36
C ARG A 219 -9.37 -28.03 -8.29
N ASN A 220 -9.78 -28.39 -7.09
CA ASN A 220 -8.90 -28.64 -5.95
C ASN A 220 -7.99 -27.44 -5.62
N CYS A 221 -8.49 -26.19 -5.72
CA CYS A 221 -7.74 -24.99 -5.38
C CYS A 221 -8.11 -24.47 -3.98
N GLU A 222 -7.12 -24.22 -3.15
CA GLU A 222 -7.23 -23.39 -1.94
C GLU A 222 -6.96 -21.92 -2.31
N LEU A 223 -7.88 -21.03 -1.94
CA LEU A 223 -7.84 -19.64 -2.42
C LEU A 223 -7.46 -18.66 -1.33
N PHE A 224 -6.55 -17.77 -1.66
CA PHE A 224 -6.06 -16.74 -0.78
C PHE A 224 -6.20 -15.37 -1.45
N TYR A 225 -6.57 -14.37 -0.69
CA TYR A 225 -6.50 -12.99 -1.13
C TYR A 225 -5.53 -12.21 -0.25
N MET A 226 -4.41 -11.82 -0.82
CA MET A 226 -3.42 -10.98 -0.16
C MET A 226 -3.87 -9.52 -0.27
N SER A 227 -3.95 -8.83 0.86
CA SER A 227 -4.31 -7.42 0.91
C SER A 227 -3.43 -6.59 -0.04
N VAL A 228 -4.01 -5.55 -0.64
CA VAL A 228 -3.22 -4.54 -1.36
C VAL A 228 -2.18 -3.96 -0.41
N ASN A 229 -0.93 -4.11 -0.75
CA ASN A 229 0.21 -3.68 0.05
C ASN A 229 0.33 -2.14 0.10
N PRO A 230 0.95 -1.55 1.14
CA PRO A 230 1.04 -0.10 1.30
C PRO A 230 1.76 0.60 0.14
N CYS A 231 1.47 1.88 -0.07
CA CYS A 231 2.19 2.77 -0.99
C CYS A 231 2.79 3.94 -0.21
N ASN A 232 3.87 4.53 -0.70
CA ASN A 232 4.31 5.85 -0.27
C ASN A 232 3.52 6.91 -1.05
N THR A 233 2.43 7.38 -0.47
CA THR A 233 1.50 8.31 -1.15
C THR A 233 2.08 9.69 -1.39
N ALA A 234 3.13 10.09 -0.65
CA ALA A 234 3.85 11.33 -0.93
C ALA A 234 4.63 11.26 -2.25
N MET A 235 5.14 10.08 -2.61
CA MET A 235 5.85 9.85 -3.87
C MET A 235 4.91 9.45 -5.01
N LYS A 236 3.79 8.80 -4.68
CA LYS A 236 2.73 8.40 -5.64
C LYS A 236 1.38 8.98 -5.21
N PRO A 237 1.18 10.30 -5.36
CA PRO A 237 -0.04 10.98 -4.90
C PRO A 237 -1.32 10.53 -5.64
N THR A 238 -1.17 9.81 -6.74
CA THR A 238 -2.29 9.18 -7.46
C THR A 238 -2.91 8.00 -6.70
N ARG A 239 -2.34 7.59 -5.58
CA ARG A 239 -2.88 6.55 -4.68
C ARG A 239 -2.89 7.08 -3.27
N LYS A 240 -4.01 6.91 -2.57
CA LYS A 240 -4.15 7.36 -1.18
C LYS A 240 -4.15 6.16 -0.24
N GLU A 241 -3.36 6.27 0.82
CA GLU A 241 -3.23 5.22 1.82
C GLU A 241 -4.58 4.88 2.50
N SER A 242 -5.40 5.91 2.75
CA SER A 242 -6.75 5.73 3.30
C SER A 242 -7.66 4.89 2.40
N GLU A 243 -7.51 5.02 1.09
CA GLU A 243 -8.30 4.25 0.12
C GLU A 243 -7.82 2.82 0.00
N ILE A 244 -6.50 2.60 0.04
CA ILE A 244 -5.93 1.24 0.11
C ILE A 244 -6.45 0.51 1.35
N ARG A 245 -6.42 1.15 2.51
CA ARG A 245 -6.99 0.59 3.75
C ARG A 245 -8.50 0.38 3.65
N GLY A 246 -9.21 1.35 3.11
CA GLY A 246 -10.66 1.27 2.87
C GLY A 246 -11.01 0.10 1.98
N PHE A 247 -10.34 -0.04 0.83
CA PHE A 247 -10.49 -1.16 -0.09
C PHE A 247 -10.22 -2.50 0.60
N ASN A 248 -9.07 -2.65 1.26
CA ASN A 248 -8.71 -3.88 1.97
C ASN A 248 -9.77 -4.28 3.00
N ASN A 249 -10.23 -3.33 3.82
CA ASN A 249 -11.22 -3.58 4.86
C ASN A 249 -12.58 -3.99 4.28
N ARG A 250 -12.99 -3.37 3.18
CA ARG A 250 -14.26 -3.66 2.52
C ARG A 250 -14.22 -4.99 1.77
N LEU A 251 -13.16 -5.21 0.99
CA LEU A 251 -12.97 -6.43 0.24
C LEU A 251 -12.94 -7.65 1.16
N LYS A 252 -12.15 -7.60 2.24
CA LYS A 252 -12.10 -8.68 3.25
C LYS A 252 -13.49 -9.07 3.77
N LYS A 253 -14.38 -8.08 4.00
CA LYS A 253 -15.73 -8.32 4.51
C LYS A 253 -16.69 -8.88 3.46
N LYS A 254 -16.42 -8.62 2.18
CA LYS A 254 -17.32 -8.98 1.05
C LYS A 254 -16.90 -10.28 0.36
N LEU A 255 -15.67 -10.72 0.53
CA LEU A 255 -15.23 -12.03 0.05
C LEU A 255 -15.96 -13.14 0.79
N ASN A 256 -16.34 -14.19 0.06
CA ASN A 256 -16.99 -15.36 0.64
C ASN A 256 -16.00 -16.26 1.40
N GLY A 257 -16.51 -17.29 2.08
CA GLY A 257 -15.73 -18.20 2.91
C GLY A 257 -14.73 -19.09 2.15
N ASN A 258 -14.71 -19.04 0.82
CA ASN A 258 -13.73 -19.78 0.02
C ASN A 258 -12.35 -19.12 0.05
N PHE A 259 -12.26 -17.86 0.50
CA PHE A 259 -11.00 -17.13 0.56
C PHE A 259 -10.44 -17.07 1.98
N THR A 260 -9.17 -17.42 2.11
CA THR A 260 -8.35 -17.06 3.27
C THR A 260 -7.69 -15.71 3.03
N TRP A 261 -7.83 -14.79 4.00
CA TRP A 261 -7.27 -13.45 3.91
C TRP A 261 -5.84 -13.39 4.43
N ILE A 262 -4.87 -13.01 3.58
CA ILE A 262 -3.48 -12.75 3.95
C ILE A 262 -3.30 -11.25 4.21
N ASN A 263 -3.08 -10.85 5.46
CA ASN A 263 -2.96 -9.44 5.85
C ASN A 263 -1.53 -8.91 5.69
N SER A 264 -1.00 -8.98 4.48
CA SER A 264 0.35 -8.51 4.14
C SER A 264 0.52 -7.00 4.33
N TYR A 265 -0.55 -6.21 4.16
CA TYR A 265 -0.55 -4.78 4.44
C TYR A 265 -0.10 -4.49 5.87
N SER A 266 -0.80 -5.04 6.86
CA SER A 266 -0.46 -4.82 8.27
C SER A 266 0.89 -5.41 8.65
N TYR A 267 1.26 -6.55 8.06
CA TYR A 267 2.57 -7.16 8.25
C TYR A 267 3.67 -6.20 7.78
N LEU A 268 3.60 -5.69 6.56
CA LEU A 268 4.58 -4.75 6.01
C LEU A 268 4.66 -3.45 6.80
N MET A 269 3.50 -2.92 7.25
CA MET A 269 3.49 -1.72 8.09
C MET A 269 4.19 -1.93 9.42
N ARG A 270 4.05 -3.11 10.04
CA ARG A 270 4.80 -3.45 11.28
C ARG A 270 6.28 -3.61 11.03
N CYS A 271 6.64 -4.16 9.89
CA CYS A 271 8.02 -4.48 9.54
C CYS A 271 8.77 -3.33 8.86
N GLY A 272 8.13 -2.17 8.69
CA GLY A 272 8.74 -1.05 7.99
C GLY A 272 9.06 -1.40 6.55
N TYR A 273 8.02 -1.49 5.70
CA TYR A 273 8.21 -1.72 4.29
C TYR A 273 9.09 -0.67 3.63
N THR A 274 9.70 -1.02 2.52
CA THR A 274 10.37 -0.08 1.64
C THR A 274 9.80 -0.21 0.22
N SER A 275 9.48 0.92 -0.40
CA SER A 275 9.07 1.03 -1.80
C SER A 275 10.24 1.18 -2.76
N LYS A 276 11.48 1.10 -2.27
CA LYS A 276 12.67 1.18 -3.10
C LYS A 276 12.79 -0.04 -4.02
N CYS A 277 12.85 0.22 -5.31
CA CYS A 277 13.08 -0.81 -6.31
C CYS A 277 14.57 -1.00 -6.59
N GLU A 278 15.13 -2.14 -6.17
CA GLU A 278 16.57 -2.44 -6.33
C GLU A 278 16.91 -3.07 -7.69
N PHE A 279 15.91 -3.50 -8.47
CA PHE A 279 16.14 -4.20 -9.73
C PHE A 279 16.85 -3.39 -10.80
N ARG A 280 16.63 -2.09 -10.82
CA ARG A 280 17.08 -1.22 -11.89
C ARG A 280 17.86 -0.02 -11.38
N ASN A 281 18.41 -0.10 -10.17
CA ASN A 281 19.02 1.03 -9.47
C ASN A 281 18.09 2.26 -9.38
N TYR A 282 16.78 2.04 -9.34
CA TYR A 282 15.83 3.11 -9.18
C TYR A 282 15.83 3.62 -7.75
N THR A 283 15.63 4.90 -7.63
CA THR A 283 15.19 5.53 -6.39
C THR A 283 13.82 4.99 -6.01
N ASP A 284 13.43 5.18 -4.76
CA ASP A 284 12.08 4.88 -4.28
C ASP A 284 11.04 5.52 -5.21
N ASP A 285 10.15 4.71 -5.80
CA ASP A 285 9.08 5.18 -6.68
C ASP A 285 7.72 5.25 -5.98
N GLY A 286 7.68 4.94 -4.68
CA GLY A 286 6.48 4.97 -3.86
C GLY A 286 5.47 3.84 -4.09
N LEU A 287 5.74 2.95 -5.04
CA LEU A 287 4.83 1.87 -5.43
C LEU A 287 5.46 0.48 -5.35
N HIS A 288 6.64 0.30 -5.92
CA HIS A 288 7.36 -0.96 -5.93
C HIS A 288 8.35 -1.05 -4.78
N TYR A 289 8.63 -2.26 -4.34
CA TYR A 289 9.47 -2.52 -3.16
C TYR A 289 10.88 -2.94 -3.54
N SER A 290 11.78 -2.89 -2.57
CA SER A 290 13.08 -3.54 -2.67
C SER A 290 12.95 -5.07 -2.74
N MET A 291 13.96 -5.75 -3.27
CA MET A 291 14.03 -7.22 -3.26
C MET A 291 13.87 -7.79 -1.85
N ARG A 292 14.47 -7.12 -0.86
CA ARG A 292 14.33 -7.48 0.55
C ARG A 292 12.87 -7.49 1.01
N THR A 293 12.08 -6.48 0.65
CA THR A 293 10.66 -6.42 0.98
C THR A 293 9.86 -7.48 0.23
N TYR A 294 10.16 -7.75 -1.05
CA TYR A 294 9.50 -8.82 -1.80
C TYR A 294 9.78 -10.21 -1.21
N LYS A 295 11.00 -10.49 -0.74
CA LYS A 295 11.31 -11.73 -0.02
C LYS A 295 10.43 -11.89 1.24
N ARG A 296 10.21 -10.80 1.97
CA ARG A 296 9.34 -10.79 3.15
C ARG A 296 7.86 -11.02 2.80
N ILE A 297 7.40 -10.43 1.69
CA ILE A 297 6.04 -10.67 1.20
C ILE A 297 5.85 -12.15 0.90
N TYR A 298 6.80 -12.75 0.18
CA TYR A 298 6.78 -14.17 -0.12
C TYR A 298 6.74 -15.01 1.16
N ALA A 299 7.70 -14.77 2.05
CA ALA A 299 7.82 -15.48 3.32
C ALA A 299 6.58 -15.39 4.23
N TYR A 300 5.85 -14.30 4.15
CA TYR A 300 4.61 -14.11 4.91
C TYR A 300 3.40 -14.75 4.23
N ALA A 301 3.44 -14.93 2.92
CA ALA A 301 2.32 -15.43 2.13
C ALA A 301 2.18 -16.95 2.19
N ILE A 302 3.29 -17.65 2.40
CA ILE A 302 3.38 -19.10 2.48
C ILE A 302 3.82 -19.58 3.85
#